data_ceec040da7cd3cede2506ad641ab3cf2
#
_entry.id   ceec040da7cd3cede2506ad641ab3cf2
#
_cell.length_a   1.000
_cell.length_b   1.000
_cell.length_c   1.000
_cell.angle_alpha   90.00
_cell.angle_beta   90.00
_cell.angle_gamma   90.00
#
_symmetry.space_group_name_H-M   'P 1'
#
loop_
_entity.id
_entity.type
_entity.pdbx_description
1 polymer ?
#
loop_
_entity_poly.entity_id
_entity_poly.type
_entity_poly.pdbx_seq_one_letter_code
_entity_poly.pdbx_strand_id
1 'polypeptide(L)'
;MNKLNLAFEAICLISGSAYGQDHSQHSHHDHNNHTTLSAEKVSQDDSIYHLDGKWQSHTGETLTLADLQGQPVVISMIYGSCTTACPVLVNDARRVFEALPERYQSHVKLVMVSFDEDRDTPVSLAQYADKYGLGDDVWTFLHGDDNTIRALATLLGVRYRKRSDGDFDHSNLVTVLDTRGRIVQRIEGLNRPVEDAVAALIKVIDDNHLLHH
;
A
#
# COMPACT_ATOMS: atom_id res chain seq x y z
N MET A 1 36.44 -63.11 -43.62
CA MET A 1 36.23 -63.22 -45.10
C MET A 1 35.61 -61.92 -45.52
N ASN A 2 36.38 -61.15 -46.25
CA ASN A 2 36.09 -60.38 -47.48
C ASN A 2 34.94 -59.36 -47.41
N LYS A 3 35.04 -58.19 -47.90
CA LYS A 3 35.92 -57.31 -48.75
C LYS A 3 35.28 -55.93 -48.66
N LEU A 4 35.94 -54.86 -48.43
CA LEU A 4 36.70 -53.97 -49.34
C LEU A 4 35.82 -53.21 -50.35
N ASN A 5 36.10 -51.93 -50.40
CA ASN A 5 35.99 -50.94 -51.45
C ASN A 5 34.76 -49.99 -51.40
N LEU A 6 34.86 -48.81 -51.80
CA LEU A 6 35.88 -47.82 -52.22
C LEU A 6 35.21 -46.44 -52.31
N ALA A 7 35.95 -45.40 -52.09
CA ALA A 7 35.67 -44.01 -52.23
C ALA A 7 34.86 -43.60 -53.49
N PHE A 8 34.16 -42.48 -53.35
CA PHE A 8 34.19 -41.45 -54.38
C PHE A 8 33.88 -40.08 -53.78
N GLU A 9 34.86 -39.18 -53.92
CA GLU A 9 34.70 -37.75 -53.68
C GLU A 9 33.82 -37.13 -54.76
N ALA A 10 32.97 -36.20 -54.32
CA ALA A 10 32.46 -35.18 -55.23
C ALA A 10 32.26 -33.87 -54.43
N ILE A 11 33.18 -32.96 -54.66
CA ILE A 11 33.10 -31.54 -54.29
C ILE A 11 31.97 -30.93 -55.16
N CYS A 12 30.97 -30.34 -54.52
CA CYS A 12 30.11 -29.35 -55.15
C CYS A 12 29.96 -28.13 -54.25
N LEU A 13 30.67 -27.09 -54.61
CA LEU A 13 30.48 -25.73 -54.13
C LEU A 13 29.17 -25.23 -54.76
N ILE A 14 28.18 -24.93 -53.89
CA ILE A 14 27.05 -24.07 -54.27
C ILE A 14 26.87 -23.04 -53.15
N SER A 15 27.17 -21.81 -53.50
CA SER A 15 26.79 -20.59 -52.80
C SER A 15 25.27 -20.48 -52.73
N GLY A 16 24.71 -20.44 -51.54
CA GLY A 16 23.28 -20.26 -51.27
C GLY A 16 23.06 -19.30 -50.11
N SER A 17 22.51 -18.18 -50.46
CA SER A 17 22.15 -17.01 -49.69
C SER A 17 21.57 -17.30 -48.29
N ALA A 18 22.10 -16.57 -47.31
CA ALA A 18 21.57 -16.45 -45.98
C ALA A 18 20.18 -15.76 -46.00
N TYR A 19 19.12 -16.49 -45.76
CA TYR A 19 17.85 -15.93 -45.34
C TYR A 19 17.92 -15.73 -43.83
N GLY A 20 18.09 -14.48 -43.44
CA GLY A 20 17.90 -14.06 -42.07
C GLY A 20 16.44 -14.27 -41.67
N GLN A 21 16.19 -15.20 -40.76
CA GLN A 21 14.93 -15.23 -40.03
C GLN A 21 15.00 -14.16 -38.96
N ASP A 22 14.27 -13.08 -39.22
CA ASP A 22 13.96 -12.04 -38.27
C ASP A 22 13.00 -12.63 -37.21
N HIS A 23 13.54 -13.07 -36.09
CA HIS A 23 12.78 -13.34 -34.89
C HIS A 23 12.38 -12.00 -34.32
N SER A 24 11.21 -11.49 -34.72
CA SER A 24 10.52 -10.44 -34.02
C SER A 24 10.36 -10.84 -32.55
N GLN A 25 11.26 -10.30 -31.72
CA GLN A 25 11.10 -10.33 -30.28
C GLN A 25 9.80 -9.57 -29.97
N HIS A 26 8.75 -10.31 -29.66
CA HIS A 26 7.62 -9.74 -28.95
C HIS A 26 8.12 -9.25 -27.59
N SER A 27 8.44 -7.96 -27.52
CA SER A 27 8.62 -7.28 -26.24
C SER A 27 7.29 -7.36 -25.51
N HIS A 28 7.22 -8.24 -24.52
CA HIS A 28 6.20 -8.17 -23.51
C HIS A 28 6.35 -6.80 -22.84
N HIS A 29 5.45 -5.88 -23.19
CA HIS A 29 5.27 -4.67 -22.42
C HIS A 29 4.77 -5.07 -21.05
N ASP A 30 5.68 -5.08 -20.09
CA ASP A 30 5.39 -5.28 -18.68
C ASP A 30 4.67 -4.01 -18.20
N HIS A 31 3.31 -4.04 -18.26
CA HIS A 31 2.46 -2.90 -17.92
C HIS A 31 2.36 -2.61 -16.41
N ASN A 32 3.17 -3.26 -15.58
CA ASN A 32 3.13 -3.16 -14.12
C ASN A 32 4.38 -2.54 -13.49
N ASN A 33 5.04 -1.63 -14.17
CA ASN A 33 6.24 -1.00 -13.59
C ASN A 33 5.87 0.18 -12.67
N HIS A 34 5.26 -0.14 -11.51
CA HIS A 34 5.06 0.84 -10.43
C HIS A 34 6.41 1.18 -9.80
N THR A 35 6.80 2.44 -9.86
CA THR A 35 7.97 2.91 -9.12
C THR A 35 7.58 3.16 -7.67
N THR A 36 8.16 2.39 -6.76
CA THR A 36 8.03 2.65 -5.32
C THR A 36 8.84 3.88 -4.94
N LEU A 37 8.19 4.88 -4.38
CA LEU A 37 8.83 6.08 -3.84
C LEU A 37 9.26 5.82 -2.40
N SER A 38 10.40 6.40 -1.99
CA SER A 38 10.80 6.37 -0.57
C SER A 38 9.92 7.32 0.22
N ALA A 39 9.55 6.92 1.45
CA ALA A 39 8.83 7.79 2.38
C ALA A 39 9.72 8.94 2.86
N GLU A 40 9.10 10.06 3.25
CA GLU A 40 9.82 11.20 3.83
C GLU A 40 9.98 11.08 5.35
N LYS A 41 11.01 11.74 5.87
CA LYS A 41 11.16 11.92 7.31
C LYS A 41 10.20 13.04 7.75
N VAL A 42 9.43 12.76 8.79
CA VAL A 42 8.46 13.71 9.37
C VAL A 42 8.69 13.89 10.85
N SER A 43 8.18 15.00 11.41
CA SER A 43 8.11 15.19 12.85
C SER A 43 7.18 14.14 13.49
N GLN A 44 7.61 13.56 14.61
CA GLN A 44 6.80 12.61 15.37
C GLN A 44 6.05 13.31 16.53
N ASP A 45 6.37 14.57 16.80
CA ASP A 45 5.80 15.32 17.92
C ASP A 45 4.48 16.01 17.56
N ASP A 46 4.23 16.23 16.27
CA ASP A 46 3.04 16.91 15.78
C ASP A 46 1.88 15.92 15.57
N SER A 47 0.70 16.33 16.02
CA SER A 47 -0.52 15.56 15.82
C SER A 47 -1.10 15.79 14.43
N ILE A 48 -1.40 14.72 13.70
CA ILE A 48 -2.14 14.83 12.43
C ILE A 48 -3.59 15.26 12.63
N TYR A 49 -4.12 15.21 13.87
CA TYR A 49 -5.49 15.62 14.20
C TYR A 49 -5.70 17.12 14.17
N HIS A 50 -4.61 17.90 14.07
CA HIS A 50 -4.68 19.36 13.84
C HIS A 50 -4.90 19.73 12.37
N LEU A 51 -4.87 18.73 11.46
CA LEU A 51 -5.18 18.98 10.06
C LEU A 51 -6.67 19.30 9.91
N ASP A 52 -6.95 20.53 9.50
CA ASP A 52 -8.30 20.94 9.10
C ASP A 52 -8.69 20.21 7.80
N GLY A 53 -9.90 19.69 7.77
CA GLY A 53 -10.43 18.99 6.59
C GLY A 53 -11.59 18.09 6.94
N LYS A 54 -12.41 17.81 5.95
CA LYS A 54 -13.53 16.87 6.07
C LYS A 54 -13.24 15.64 5.24
N TRP A 55 -13.52 14.50 5.82
CA TRP A 55 -13.40 13.21 5.21
C TRP A 55 -14.77 12.56 5.14
N GLN A 56 -14.99 11.79 4.09
CA GLN A 56 -16.17 10.94 3.97
C GLN A 56 -15.73 9.48 4.15
N SER A 57 -16.34 8.79 5.09
CA SER A 57 -16.08 7.37 5.30
C SER A 57 -16.79 6.52 4.23
N HIS A 58 -16.33 5.30 4.05
CA HIS A 58 -16.99 4.30 3.20
C HIS A 58 -18.41 3.94 3.69
N THR A 59 -18.74 4.21 4.96
CA THR A 59 -20.09 4.05 5.52
C THR A 59 -20.99 5.27 5.27
N GLY A 60 -20.48 6.34 4.66
CA GLY A 60 -21.21 7.56 4.34
C GLY A 60 -21.16 8.65 5.42
N GLU A 61 -20.43 8.43 6.51
CA GLU A 61 -20.25 9.42 7.57
C GLU A 61 -19.28 10.51 7.15
N THR A 62 -19.53 11.74 7.57
CA THR A 62 -18.57 12.84 7.43
C THR A 62 -17.87 13.05 8.77
N LEU A 63 -16.53 13.04 8.76
CA LEU A 63 -15.71 13.19 9.96
C LEU A 63 -14.49 14.07 9.69
N THR A 64 -13.82 14.47 10.76
CA THR A 64 -12.48 15.06 10.78
C THR A 64 -11.47 14.04 11.32
N LEU A 65 -10.19 14.25 11.12
CA LEU A 65 -9.19 13.38 11.77
C LEU A 65 -9.22 13.49 13.29
N ALA A 66 -9.67 14.62 13.84
CA ALA A 66 -9.85 14.79 15.30
C ALA A 66 -10.92 13.84 15.89
N ASP A 67 -11.87 13.37 15.10
CA ASP A 67 -12.88 12.40 15.54
C ASP A 67 -12.28 11.00 15.80
N LEU A 68 -11.05 10.76 15.37
CA LEU A 68 -10.29 9.54 15.69
C LEU A 68 -9.56 9.62 17.04
N GLN A 69 -9.62 10.76 17.74
CA GLN A 69 -8.93 10.95 19.01
C GLN A 69 -9.45 10.00 20.09
N GLY A 70 -8.56 9.59 20.98
CA GLY A 70 -8.88 8.72 22.12
C GLY A 70 -8.54 7.25 21.90
N GLN A 71 -8.33 6.82 20.65
CA GLN A 71 -7.90 5.48 20.32
C GLN A 71 -6.62 5.53 19.49
N PRO A 72 -5.67 4.59 19.66
CA PRO A 72 -4.57 4.42 18.73
C PRO A 72 -5.07 3.95 17.37
N VAL A 73 -4.41 4.43 16.32
CA VAL A 73 -4.80 4.20 14.94
C VAL A 73 -3.62 3.60 14.16
N VAL A 74 -3.91 2.57 13.38
CA VAL A 74 -3.02 2.12 12.30
C VAL A 74 -3.53 2.74 11.00
N ILE A 75 -2.75 3.62 10.40
CA ILE A 75 -3.16 4.37 9.20
C ILE A 75 -2.24 4.06 8.02
N SER A 76 -2.80 3.92 6.84
CA SER A 76 -2.07 3.85 5.58
C SER A 76 -2.81 4.61 4.48
N MET A 77 -2.08 5.00 3.43
CA MET A 77 -2.65 5.62 2.25
C MET A 77 -2.60 4.66 1.06
N ILE A 78 -3.72 4.53 0.38
CA ILE A 78 -3.94 3.57 -0.72
C ILE A 78 -4.68 4.24 -1.88
N TYR A 79 -4.97 3.48 -2.94
CA TYR A 79 -6.01 3.79 -3.93
C TYR A 79 -6.70 2.48 -4.38
N GLY A 80 -8.01 2.55 -4.56
CA GLY A 80 -8.87 1.37 -4.72
C GLY A 80 -8.63 0.56 -6.00
N SER A 81 -8.19 1.22 -7.07
CA SER A 81 -7.89 0.55 -8.35
C SER A 81 -6.51 -0.12 -8.39
N CYS A 82 -5.68 0.01 -7.35
CA CYS A 82 -4.38 -0.66 -7.24
C CYS A 82 -4.57 -2.17 -7.09
N THR A 83 -3.91 -2.95 -7.95
CA THR A 83 -3.98 -4.42 -7.91
C THR A 83 -2.73 -5.08 -7.34
N THR A 84 -1.72 -4.31 -6.99
CA THR A 84 -0.39 -4.81 -6.57
C THR A 84 -0.04 -4.44 -5.14
N ALA A 85 0.39 -3.20 -4.89
CA ALA A 85 0.94 -2.78 -3.60
C ALA A 85 -0.15 -2.51 -2.54
N CYS A 86 -1.28 -1.89 -2.91
CA CYS A 86 -2.30 -1.51 -1.93
C CYS A 86 -2.98 -2.69 -1.23
N PRO A 87 -3.32 -3.81 -1.90
CA PRO A 87 -3.80 -5.00 -1.18
C PRO A 87 -2.78 -5.55 -0.17
N VAL A 88 -1.47 -5.42 -0.47
CA VAL A 88 -0.42 -5.84 0.46
C VAL A 88 -0.34 -4.88 1.65
N LEU A 89 -0.43 -3.56 1.44
CA LEU A 89 -0.47 -2.57 2.54
C LEU A 89 -1.66 -2.78 3.46
N VAL A 90 -2.85 -3.05 2.91
CA VAL A 90 -4.04 -3.39 3.70
C VAL A 90 -3.79 -4.66 4.52
N ASN A 91 -3.19 -5.69 3.90
CA ASN A 91 -2.83 -6.91 4.61
C ASN A 91 -1.76 -6.66 5.69
N ASP A 92 -0.80 -5.79 5.45
CA ASP A 92 0.21 -5.43 6.47
C ASP A 92 -0.43 -4.72 7.67
N ALA A 93 -1.40 -3.82 7.46
CA ALA A 93 -2.18 -3.23 8.54
C ALA A 93 -3.00 -4.28 9.30
N ARG A 94 -3.61 -5.24 8.59
CA ARG A 94 -4.31 -6.39 9.19
C ARG A 94 -3.35 -7.23 10.06
N ARG A 95 -2.16 -7.55 9.57
CA ARG A 95 -1.14 -8.30 10.32
C ARG A 95 -0.73 -7.60 11.62
N VAL A 96 -0.60 -6.28 11.62
CA VAL A 96 -0.36 -5.51 12.86
C VAL A 96 -1.49 -5.73 13.84
N PHE A 97 -2.74 -5.65 13.39
CA PHE A 97 -3.92 -5.84 14.23
C PHE A 97 -4.04 -7.28 14.76
N GLU A 98 -3.92 -8.28 13.88
CA GLU A 98 -4.05 -9.70 14.23
C GLU A 98 -2.93 -10.20 15.16
N ALA A 99 -1.74 -9.57 15.11
CA ALA A 99 -0.63 -9.88 16.01
C ALA A 99 -0.82 -9.29 17.42
N LEU A 100 -1.78 -8.38 17.62
CA LEU A 100 -2.13 -7.91 18.96
C LEU A 100 -2.85 -9.00 19.76
N PRO A 101 -2.54 -9.18 21.06
CA PRO A 101 -3.37 -9.98 21.94
C PRO A 101 -4.81 -9.46 21.93
N GLU A 102 -5.80 -10.37 21.94
CA GLU A 102 -7.24 -10.07 21.75
C GLU A 102 -7.74 -8.91 22.62
N ARG A 103 -7.28 -8.83 23.88
CA ARG A 103 -7.64 -7.75 24.82
C ARG A 103 -7.28 -6.34 24.37
N TYR A 104 -6.34 -6.19 23.41
CA TYR A 104 -5.93 -4.90 22.86
C TYR A 104 -6.64 -4.54 21.55
N GLN A 105 -7.16 -5.55 20.84
CA GLN A 105 -7.74 -5.34 19.50
C GLN A 105 -8.94 -4.39 19.52
N SER A 106 -9.78 -4.45 20.55
CA SER A 106 -10.96 -3.56 20.69
C SER A 106 -10.60 -2.08 20.89
N HIS A 107 -9.34 -1.78 21.16
CA HIS A 107 -8.84 -0.41 21.38
C HIS A 107 -8.19 0.24 20.16
N VAL A 108 -8.09 -0.47 19.03
CA VAL A 108 -7.37 -0.02 17.84
C VAL A 108 -8.31 0.17 16.67
N LYS A 109 -8.12 1.23 15.88
CA LYS A 109 -8.77 1.44 14.58
C LYS A 109 -7.78 1.28 13.43
N LEU A 110 -8.25 0.72 12.32
CA LEU A 110 -7.51 0.61 11.06
C LEU A 110 -8.11 1.60 10.07
N VAL A 111 -7.30 2.58 9.64
CA VAL A 111 -7.75 3.66 8.78
C VAL A 111 -6.99 3.62 7.46
N MET A 112 -7.71 3.44 6.37
CA MET A 112 -7.18 3.48 5.00
C MET A 112 -7.66 4.75 4.32
N VAL A 113 -6.75 5.63 3.91
CA VAL A 113 -7.09 6.89 3.25
C VAL A 113 -6.76 6.79 1.78
N SER A 114 -7.74 7.04 0.91
CA SER A 114 -7.45 7.10 -0.52
C SER A 114 -6.74 8.38 -0.90
N PHE A 115 -5.73 8.26 -1.78
CA PHE A 115 -5.13 9.41 -2.45
C PHE A 115 -5.61 9.59 -3.89
N ASP A 116 -6.64 8.87 -4.32
CA ASP A 116 -7.27 9.01 -5.64
C ASP A 116 -8.66 9.64 -5.51
N GLU A 117 -8.71 10.97 -5.33
CA GLU A 117 -9.95 11.73 -5.19
C GLU A 117 -10.93 11.46 -6.34
N ASP A 118 -10.42 11.31 -7.57
CA ASP A 118 -11.25 11.22 -8.76
C ASP A 118 -12.05 9.89 -8.84
N ARG A 119 -11.45 8.77 -8.41
CA ARG A 119 -12.01 7.42 -8.62
C ARG A 119 -12.55 6.80 -7.33
N ASP A 120 -11.94 7.13 -6.20
CA ASP A 120 -12.25 6.51 -4.92
C ASP A 120 -13.30 7.29 -4.13
N THR A 121 -14.55 7.17 -4.57
CA THR A 121 -15.72 7.70 -3.84
C THR A 121 -16.02 6.85 -2.60
N PRO A 122 -16.80 7.33 -1.62
CA PRO A 122 -17.26 6.51 -0.49
C PRO A 122 -17.89 5.19 -0.93
N VAL A 123 -18.67 5.19 -2.01
CA VAL A 123 -19.30 3.98 -2.55
C VAL A 123 -18.28 3.00 -3.10
N SER A 124 -17.27 3.46 -3.85
CA SER A 124 -16.23 2.57 -4.37
C SER A 124 -15.31 2.04 -3.27
N LEU A 125 -15.07 2.83 -2.22
CA LEU A 125 -14.34 2.38 -1.04
C LEU A 125 -15.13 1.35 -0.22
N ALA A 126 -16.46 1.47 -0.13
CA ALA A 126 -17.32 0.44 0.46
C ALA A 126 -17.23 -0.87 -0.33
N GLN A 127 -17.31 -0.80 -1.66
CA GLN A 127 -17.12 -1.97 -2.52
C GLN A 127 -15.73 -2.61 -2.37
N TYR A 128 -14.71 -1.79 -2.18
CA TYR A 128 -13.36 -2.27 -1.90
C TYR A 128 -13.31 -3.01 -0.56
N ALA A 129 -13.88 -2.42 0.50
CA ALA A 129 -13.98 -3.05 1.82
C ALA A 129 -14.70 -4.40 1.75
N ASP A 130 -15.86 -4.46 1.11
CA ASP A 130 -16.64 -5.69 0.93
C ASP A 130 -15.85 -6.76 0.17
N LYS A 131 -15.20 -6.38 -0.93
CA LYS A 131 -14.40 -7.29 -1.77
C LYS A 131 -13.30 -8.00 -0.98
N TYR A 132 -12.69 -7.31 -0.02
CA TYR A 132 -11.59 -7.84 0.79
C TYR A 132 -12.01 -8.30 2.19
N GLY A 133 -13.31 -8.31 2.50
CA GLY A 133 -13.85 -8.72 3.80
C GLY A 133 -13.41 -7.81 4.95
N LEU A 134 -13.47 -6.48 4.73
CA LEU A 134 -13.01 -5.43 5.64
C LEU A 134 -14.19 -4.56 6.13
N GLY A 135 -15.38 -5.12 6.16
CA GLY A 135 -16.63 -4.42 6.49
C GLY A 135 -16.99 -4.40 7.98
N ASP A 136 -16.06 -4.74 8.87
CA ASP A 136 -16.28 -4.67 10.31
C ASP A 136 -15.99 -3.26 10.88
N ASP A 137 -16.41 -3.02 12.13
CA ASP A 137 -16.27 -1.72 12.81
C ASP A 137 -14.81 -1.30 13.09
N VAL A 138 -13.84 -2.17 12.81
CA VAL A 138 -12.42 -1.90 13.00
C VAL A 138 -11.85 -1.08 11.84
N TRP A 139 -12.38 -1.31 10.61
CA TRP A 139 -11.89 -0.67 9.40
C TRP A 139 -12.65 0.61 9.07
N THR A 140 -11.92 1.65 8.72
CA THR A 140 -12.46 2.88 8.17
C THR A 140 -11.69 3.26 6.90
N PHE A 141 -12.40 3.39 5.79
CA PHE A 141 -11.85 3.90 4.54
C PHE A 141 -12.31 5.33 4.34
N LEU A 142 -11.37 6.23 4.05
CA LEU A 142 -11.62 7.67 3.96
C LEU A 142 -11.35 8.19 2.55
N HIS A 143 -12.30 9.00 2.08
CA HIS A 143 -12.21 9.85 0.91
C HIS A 143 -12.11 11.30 1.35
N GLY A 144 -11.27 12.11 0.70
CA GLY A 144 -11.11 13.54 0.94
C GLY A 144 -10.89 14.30 -0.36
N ASP A 145 -10.83 15.63 -0.29
CA ASP A 145 -10.39 16.47 -1.42
C ASP A 145 -8.87 16.44 -1.59
N ASP A 146 -8.38 16.77 -2.80
CA ASP A 146 -6.95 16.69 -3.16
C ASP A 146 -6.04 17.49 -2.21
N ASN A 147 -6.47 18.68 -1.76
CA ASN A 147 -5.67 19.50 -0.85
C ASN A 147 -5.52 18.85 0.52
N THR A 148 -6.61 18.33 1.07
CA THR A 148 -6.63 17.63 2.37
C THR A 148 -5.85 16.33 2.29
N ILE A 149 -5.98 15.57 1.19
CA ILE A 149 -5.20 14.34 0.92
C ILE A 149 -3.70 14.66 0.88
N ARG A 150 -3.28 15.70 0.14
CA ARG A 150 -1.86 16.10 0.04
C ARG A 150 -1.28 16.55 1.37
N ALA A 151 -2.07 17.30 2.13
CA ALA A 151 -1.65 17.73 3.47
C ALA A 151 -1.44 16.54 4.40
N LEU A 152 -2.37 15.57 4.43
CA LEU A 152 -2.22 14.35 5.22
C LEU A 152 -1.02 13.51 4.74
N ALA A 153 -0.84 13.34 3.43
CA ALA A 153 0.30 12.63 2.88
C ALA A 153 1.63 13.25 3.34
N THR A 154 1.71 14.59 3.35
CA THR A 154 2.88 15.32 3.85
C THR A 154 3.12 15.05 5.33
N LEU A 155 2.09 15.11 6.18
CA LEU A 155 2.19 14.86 7.62
C LEU A 155 2.61 13.41 7.93
N LEU A 156 2.12 12.43 7.16
CA LEU A 156 2.51 11.03 7.30
C LEU A 156 3.87 10.72 6.66
N GLY A 157 4.39 11.59 5.79
CA GLY A 157 5.58 11.35 4.98
C GLY A 157 5.33 10.40 3.82
N VAL A 158 4.09 10.27 3.38
CA VAL A 158 3.71 9.51 2.19
C VAL A 158 3.96 10.36 0.95
N ARG A 159 4.67 9.81 -0.02
CA ARG A 159 4.88 10.42 -1.34
C ARG A 159 4.06 9.67 -2.37
N TYR A 160 3.35 10.39 -3.21
CA TYR A 160 2.63 9.80 -4.32
C TYR A 160 2.64 10.74 -5.54
N ARG A 161 2.52 10.16 -6.72
CA ARG A 161 2.46 10.88 -7.99
C ARG A 161 1.59 10.12 -8.98
N LYS A 162 0.58 10.79 -9.53
CA LYS A 162 -0.25 10.25 -10.62
C LYS A 162 0.58 10.14 -11.89
N ARG A 163 0.50 9.01 -12.55
CA ARG A 163 1.16 8.70 -13.82
C ARG A 163 0.26 9.06 -14.99
N SER A 164 0.83 9.09 -16.20
CA SER A 164 0.08 9.39 -17.42
C SER A 164 -0.97 8.32 -17.80
N ASP A 165 -0.79 7.08 -17.33
CA ASP A 165 -1.72 5.97 -17.50
C ASP A 165 -2.86 5.97 -16.47
N GLY A 166 -2.88 6.92 -15.54
CA GLY A 166 -3.87 7.08 -14.48
C GLY A 166 -3.56 6.31 -13.21
N ASP A 167 -2.49 5.54 -13.18
CA ASP A 167 -1.98 4.87 -11.99
C ASP A 167 -1.08 5.79 -11.15
N PHE A 168 -0.60 5.30 -10.02
CA PHE A 168 0.24 6.07 -9.12
C PHE A 168 1.56 5.37 -8.79
N ASP A 169 2.64 6.16 -8.79
CA ASP A 169 3.85 5.81 -8.05
C ASP A 169 3.65 6.31 -6.62
N HIS A 170 3.94 5.49 -5.61
CA HIS A 170 3.79 5.90 -4.22
C HIS A 170 4.77 5.18 -3.28
N SER A 171 5.00 5.77 -2.12
CA SER A 171 5.67 5.08 -1.01
C SER A 171 4.72 4.12 -0.32
N ASN A 172 5.26 3.00 0.16
CA ASN A 172 4.51 1.99 0.90
C ASN A 172 4.78 2.20 2.40
N LEU A 173 3.77 2.67 3.13
CA LEU A 173 3.93 3.06 4.51
C LEU A 173 2.69 2.69 5.33
N VAL A 174 2.90 1.96 6.41
CA VAL A 174 1.93 1.76 7.50
C VAL A 174 2.42 2.54 8.71
N THR A 175 1.58 3.40 9.26
CA THR A 175 1.92 4.30 10.37
C THR A 175 1.04 3.98 11.58
N VAL A 176 1.64 3.93 12.76
CA VAL A 176 0.93 3.81 14.04
C VAL A 176 0.87 5.19 14.70
N LEU A 177 -0.33 5.59 15.06
CA LEU A 177 -0.61 6.83 15.79
C LEU A 177 -1.01 6.52 17.23
N ASP A 178 -0.60 7.39 18.15
CA ASP A 178 -1.11 7.37 19.52
C ASP A 178 -2.55 7.94 19.59
N THR A 179 -3.13 7.95 20.80
CA THR A 179 -4.48 8.46 21.05
C THR A 179 -4.68 9.94 20.75
N ARG A 180 -3.57 10.69 20.52
CA ARG A 180 -3.55 12.11 20.18
C ARG A 180 -3.18 12.38 18.72
N GLY A 181 -3.03 11.32 17.91
CA GLY A 181 -2.68 11.42 16.49
C GLY A 181 -1.20 11.71 16.22
N ARG A 182 -0.30 11.46 17.17
CA ARG A 182 1.14 11.57 16.96
C ARG A 182 1.70 10.26 16.45
N ILE A 183 2.65 10.32 15.54
CA ILE A 183 3.32 9.16 14.99
C ILE A 183 4.22 8.50 16.03
N VAL A 184 3.97 7.25 16.40
CA VAL A 184 4.78 6.47 17.35
C VAL A 184 5.59 5.37 16.69
N GLN A 185 5.16 4.87 15.54
CA GLN A 185 5.90 3.87 14.76
C GLN A 185 5.54 3.95 13.27
N ARG A 186 6.48 3.59 12.41
CA ARG A 186 6.30 3.52 10.96
C ARG A 186 6.93 2.24 10.42
N ILE A 187 6.21 1.57 9.51
CA ILE A 187 6.68 0.41 8.76
C ILE A 187 6.79 0.85 7.30
N GLU A 188 8.02 0.98 6.80
CA GLU A 188 8.29 1.35 5.40
C GLU A 188 8.58 0.10 4.57
N GLY A 189 7.91 -0.02 3.42
CA GLY A 189 7.96 -1.17 2.51
C GLY A 189 6.81 -2.14 2.74
N LEU A 190 6.77 -3.19 1.92
CA LEU A 190 5.73 -4.22 1.94
C LEU A 190 6.23 -5.48 2.65
N ASN A 191 5.31 -6.23 3.29
CA ASN A 191 5.59 -7.50 3.97
C ASN A 191 6.72 -7.40 5.01
N ARG A 192 6.82 -6.27 5.68
CA ARG A 192 7.85 -6.03 6.70
C ARG A 192 7.43 -6.66 8.05
N PRO A 193 8.39 -6.89 8.97
CA PRO A 193 8.11 -7.27 10.35
C PRO A 193 7.15 -6.28 11.02
N VAL A 194 6.23 -6.77 11.87
CA VAL A 194 5.19 -5.95 12.52
C VAL A 194 5.39 -5.81 14.03
N GLU A 195 6.38 -6.48 14.60
CA GLU A 195 6.62 -6.61 16.04
C GLU A 195 6.80 -5.26 16.73
N ASP A 196 7.54 -4.32 16.11
CA ASP A 196 7.75 -2.98 16.65
C ASP A 196 6.47 -2.16 16.67
N ALA A 197 5.60 -2.31 15.64
CA ALA A 197 4.31 -1.64 15.59
C ALA A 197 3.34 -2.20 16.64
N VAL A 198 3.35 -3.52 16.83
CA VAL A 198 2.56 -4.18 17.87
C VAL A 198 3.02 -3.73 19.27
N ALA A 199 4.32 -3.68 19.52
CA ALA A 199 4.87 -3.20 20.79
C ALA A 199 4.51 -1.73 21.05
N ALA A 200 4.58 -0.88 20.02
CA ALA A 200 4.18 0.53 20.13
C ALA A 200 2.69 0.67 20.46
N LEU A 201 1.80 -0.10 19.83
CA LEU A 201 0.36 -0.09 20.12
C LEU A 201 0.07 -0.53 21.55
N ILE A 202 0.67 -1.64 22.00
CA ILE A 202 0.51 -2.12 23.38
C ILE A 202 0.91 -1.04 24.37
N LYS A 203 2.09 -0.43 24.15
CA LYS A 203 2.58 0.64 25.02
C LYS A 203 1.61 1.83 25.06
N VAL A 204 1.10 2.28 23.91
CA VAL A 204 0.15 3.41 23.86
C VAL A 204 -1.14 3.09 24.61
N ILE A 205 -1.66 1.88 24.48
CA ILE A 205 -2.89 1.46 25.16
C ILE A 205 -2.68 1.38 26.67
N ASP A 206 -1.59 0.75 27.11
CA ASP A 206 -1.26 0.62 28.54
C ASP A 206 -1.01 2.00 29.19
N ASP A 207 -0.25 2.89 28.55
CA ASP A 207 -0.02 4.24 29.02
C ASP A 207 -1.34 5.04 29.15
N ASN A 208 -2.28 4.86 28.22
CA ASN A 208 -3.57 5.54 28.25
C ASN A 208 -4.47 5.02 29.40
N HIS A 209 -4.46 3.72 29.67
CA HIS A 209 -5.18 3.13 30.79
C HIS A 209 -4.65 3.61 32.14
N LEU A 210 -3.34 3.80 32.29
CA LEU A 210 -2.72 4.31 33.52
C LEU A 210 -3.07 5.77 33.83
N LEU A 211 -3.44 6.57 32.81
CA LEU A 211 -3.81 7.97 32.98
C LEU A 211 -5.28 8.19 33.37
N HIS A 212 -6.12 7.15 33.28
CA HIS A 212 -7.56 7.20 33.55
C HIS A 212 -7.99 6.45 34.82
N HIS A 213 -7.01 5.99 35.62
CA HIS A 213 -7.17 5.42 36.96
C HIS A 213 -6.47 6.29 37.99
#